data_a396efdf664dacbc2d7675f7fea3ecf6
#
_entry.id   a396efdf664dacbc2d7675f7fea3ecf6
#
_cell.length_a   1.000
_cell.length_b   1.000
_cell.length_c   1.000
_cell.angle_alpha   90.00
_cell.angle_beta   90.00
_cell.angle_gamma   90.00
#
_symmetry.space_group_name_H-M   'P 1'
#
loop_
_entity.id
_entity.type
_entity.pdbx_description
1 polymer ?
#
loop_
_entity_poly.entity_id
_entity_poly.type
_entity_poly.pdbx_seq_one_letter_code
_entity_poly.pdbx_strand_id
1 'polypeptide(L)'
;MTRSFLLATGLFFSAALTPFAAYAEQPANVGDAVMAASAYHDSGDYQHDFDTVIAQARHWVSERAPQVHKPAIVLDIDETTLSNWDEIRADNFGYIANGPCDALPKGPCGAIAWEKSGRAPAFASTLALINEAERNHVAVFFITGRHEDEREATARNLHLAGIKHWDGLDLRPMTSHGYAAHYKAPARAAIEAKGYTIIASLGDQPSDLADGHAEKGFLLPNPFYRVP
;
A
#
# COMPACT_ATOMS: atom_id res chain seq x y z
N MET A 1 -14.97 -67.03 65.56
CA MET A 1 -15.83 -66.28 64.64
C MET A 1 -15.47 -64.80 64.71
N THR A 2 -14.58 -64.38 63.86
CA THR A 2 -14.01 -63.00 63.83
C THR A 2 -14.59 -62.30 62.58
N ARG A 3 -15.39 -61.26 62.80
CA ARG A 3 -15.96 -60.42 61.73
C ARG A 3 -15.00 -59.27 61.49
N SER A 4 -14.44 -59.19 60.29
CA SER A 4 -13.65 -58.02 59.78
C SER A 4 -14.61 -56.98 59.23
N PHE A 5 -14.51 -55.76 59.73
CA PHE A 5 -15.18 -54.57 59.13
C PHE A 5 -14.19 -53.95 58.13
N LEU A 6 -14.62 -53.85 56.88
CA LEU A 6 -13.95 -53.06 55.85
C LEU A 6 -14.50 -51.62 55.94
N LEU A 7 -13.64 -50.63 56.23
CA LEU A 7 -13.92 -49.24 56.06
C LEU A 7 -13.64 -48.87 54.59
N ALA A 8 -14.68 -48.42 53.90
CA ALA A 8 -14.56 -47.83 52.57
C ALA A 8 -14.35 -46.31 52.71
N THR A 9 -13.13 -45.84 52.41
CA THR A 9 -12.80 -44.43 52.33
C THR A 9 -13.19 -43.89 50.93
N GLY A 10 -14.29 -43.15 50.89
CA GLY A 10 -14.72 -42.42 49.65
C GLY A 10 -13.88 -41.19 49.44
N LEU A 11 -13.10 -41.16 48.35
CA LEU A 11 -12.48 -39.91 47.84
C LEU A 11 -13.54 -39.05 47.19
N PHE A 12 -13.86 -37.91 47.80
CA PHE A 12 -14.62 -36.85 47.14
C PHE A 12 -13.70 -36.05 46.21
N PHE A 13 -13.81 -36.23 44.91
CA PHE A 13 -13.23 -35.33 43.93
C PHE A 13 -14.10 -34.06 43.85
N SER A 14 -13.65 -32.97 44.44
CA SER A 14 -14.21 -31.64 44.20
C SER A 14 -13.74 -31.16 42.82
N ALA A 15 -14.62 -31.25 41.82
CA ALA A 15 -14.38 -30.58 40.54
C ALA A 15 -14.54 -29.07 40.78
N ALA A 16 -13.43 -28.34 40.75
CA ALA A 16 -13.42 -26.90 40.72
C ALA A 16 -14.01 -26.45 39.36
N LEU A 17 -15.24 -25.96 39.37
CA LEU A 17 -15.86 -25.27 38.24
C LEU A 17 -15.12 -23.93 38.07
N THR A 18 -14.18 -23.86 37.13
CA THR A 18 -13.63 -22.56 36.66
C THR A 18 -14.76 -21.82 35.97
N PRO A 19 -15.06 -20.58 36.35
CA PRO A 19 -16.08 -19.81 35.67
C PRO A 19 -15.62 -19.58 34.22
N PHE A 20 -16.36 -20.16 33.28
CA PHE A 20 -16.21 -19.80 31.86
C PHE A 20 -16.72 -18.36 31.71
N ALA A 21 -15.79 -17.42 31.49
CA ALA A 21 -16.19 -16.10 31.09
C ALA A 21 -16.79 -16.20 29.68
N ALA A 22 -18.06 -15.80 29.52
CA ALA A 22 -18.67 -15.70 28.19
C ALA A 22 -18.09 -14.44 27.52
N TYR A 23 -17.36 -14.63 26.42
CA TYR A 23 -16.89 -13.53 25.56
C TYR A 23 -17.78 -13.48 24.32
N ALA A 24 -18.24 -12.28 23.98
CA ALA A 24 -18.85 -12.06 22.67
C ALA A 24 -17.77 -12.10 21.60
N GLU A 25 -18.01 -12.81 20.49
CA GLU A 25 -17.17 -12.73 19.32
C GLU A 25 -17.37 -11.35 18.68
N GLN A 26 -16.30 -10.58 18.59
CA GLN A 26 -16.32 -9.21 18.06
C GLN A 26 -15.16 -9.02 17.07
N PRO A 27 -15.29 -8.09 16.11
CA PRO A 27 -14.17 -7.69 15.26
C PRO A 27 -12.97 -7.21 16.07
N ALA A 28 -11.78 -7.21 15.43
CA ALA A 28 -10.57 -6.64 16.04
C ALA A 28 -10.81 -5.16 16.42
N ASN A 29 -10.22 -4.76 17.55
CA ASN A 29 -10.35 -3.39 18.02
C ASN A 29 -9.60 -2.44 17.07
N VAL A 30 -10.25 -1.38 16.61
CA VAL A 30 -9.64 -0.39 15.70
C VAL A 30 -8.44 0.30 16.33
N GLY A 31 -8.49 0.62 17.64
CA GLY A 31 -7.35 1.21 18.34
C GLY A 31 -6.11 0.32 18.37
N ASP A 32 -6.31 -1.00 18.53
CA ASP A 32 -5.20 -1.97 18.48
C ASP A 32 -4.61 -2.04 17.08
N ALA A 33 -5.44 -1.96 16.03
CA ALA A 33 -4.98 -1.92 14.65
C ALA A 33 -4.16 -0.66 14.34
N VAL A 34 -4.60 0.50 14.80
CA VAL A 34 -3.85 1.78 14.68
C VAL A 34 -2.50 1.70 15.40
N MET A 35 -2.47 1.15 16.62
CA MET A 35 -1.21 0.97 17.37
C MET A 35 -0.26 0.00 16.64
N ALA A 36 -0.77 -1.11 16.12
CA ALA A 36 0.03 -2.08 15.37
C ALA A 36 0.60 -1.48 14.09
N ALA A 37 -0.20 -0.75 13.31
CA ALA A 37 0.24 -0.08 12.08
C ALA A 37 1.30 1.01 12.37
N SER A 38 1.12 1.79 13.44
CA SER A 38 2.11 2.77 13.88
C SER A 38 3.42 2.10 14.30
N ALA A 39 3.36 1.02 15.09
CA ALA A 39 4.54 0.29 15.54
C ALA A 39 5.29 -0.35 14.35
N TYR A 40 4.59 -0.90 13.37
CA TYR A 40 5.16 -1.47 12.15
C TYR A 40 5.95 -0.43 11.34
N HIS A 41 5.42 0.80 11.23
CA HIS A 41 6.15 1.89 10.58
C HIS A 41 7.34 2.35 11.44
N ASP A 42 7.11 2.62 12.73
CA ASP A 42 8.11 3.25 13.62
C ASP A 42 9.28 2.30 13.97
N SER A 43 9.08 0.96 13.90
CA SER A 43 10.16 -0.03 14.04
C SER A 43 11.11 -0.08 12.84
N GLY A 44 10.69 0.41 11.67
CA GLY A 44 11.40 0.26 10.40
C GLY A 44 11.04 -1.00 9.62
N ASP A 45 10.19 -1.88 10.16
CA ASP A 45 9.77 -3.12 9.49
C ASP A 45 9.00 -2.81 8.20
N TYR A 46 8.14 -1.77 8.22
CA TYR A 46 7.46 -1.29 7.02
C TYR A 46 8.43 -0.95 5.88
N GLN A 47 9.46 -0.15 6.18
CA GLN A 47 10.47 0.22 5.19
C GLN A 47 11.27 -0.98 4.71
N HIS A 48 11.62 -1.91 5.62
CA HIS A 48 12.34 -3.13 5.27
C HIS A 48 11.53 -4.03 4.32
N ASP A 49 10.26 -4.25 4.61
CA ASP A 49 9.38 -5.08 3.79
C ASP A 49 9.11 -4.42 2.43
N PHE A 50 8.91 -3.10 2.43
CA PHE A 50 8.78 -2.30 1.21
C PHE A 50 10.01 -2.44 0.32
N ASP A 51 11.21 -2.22 0.87
CA ASP A 51 12.47 -2.33 0.14
C ASP A 51 12.72 -3.74 -0.39
N THR A 52 12.27 -4.77 0.33
CA THR A 52 12.35 -6.17 -0.09
C THR A 52 11.53 -6.41 -1.37
N VAL A 53 10.30 -5.89 -1.43
CA VAL A 53 9.45 -6.01 -2.63
C VAL A 53 10.05 -5.23 -3.81
N ILE A 54 10.53 -4.00 -3.57
CA ILE A 54 11.18 -3.21 -4.61
C ILE A 54 12.45 -3.88 -5.12
N ALA A 55 13.25 -4.51 -4.26
CA ALA A 55 14.44 -5.25 -4.68
C ALA A 55 14.08 -6.43 -5.60
N GLN A 56 12.99 -7.15 -5.32
CA GLN A 56 12.48 -8.20 -6.20
C GLN A 56 12.01 -7.64 -7.55
N ALA A 57 11.33 -6.49 -7.55
CA ALA A 57 10.91 -5.82 -8.77
C ALA A 57 12.10 -5.37 -9.63
N ARG A 58 13.12 -4.76 -9.02
CA ARG A 58 14.37 -4.35 -9.69
C ARG A 58 15.08 -5.54 -10.33
N HIS A 59 15.22 -6.63 -9.60
CA HIS A 59 15.81 -7.86 -10.14
C HIS A 59 15.05 -8.36 -11.37
N TRP A 60 13.72 -8.48 -11.26
CA TRP A 60 12.88 -8.89 -12.36
C TRP A 60 12.98 -7.96 -13.58
N VAL A 61 12.92 -6.64 -13.36
CA VAL A 61 13.01 -5.64 -14.43
C VAL A 61 14.36 -5.74 -15.15
N SER A 62 15.46 -5.88 -14.39
CA SER A 62 16.81 -5.99 -14.98
C SER A 62 16.98 -7.23 -15.85
N GLU A 63 16.38 -8.36 -15.47
CA GLU A 63 16.44 -9.60 -16.23
C GLU A 63 15.49 -9.59 -17.43
N ARG A 64 14.29 -9.01 -17.28
CA ARG A 64 13.24 -9.11 -18.28
C ARG A 64 13.34 -8.05 -19.38
N ALA A 65 13.74 -6.83 -19.05
CA ALA A 65 13.78 -5.70 -19.98
C ALA A 65 14.57 -5.99 -21.30
N PRO A 66 15.76 -6.62 -21.25
CA PRO A 66 16.51 -6.91 -22.48
C PRO A 66 15.85 -7.94 -23.40
N GLN A 67 14.82 -8.65 -22.93
CA GLN A 67 14.20 -9.78 -23.64
C GLN A 67 12.94 -9.37 -24.38
N VAL A 68 12.47 -8.13 -24.24
CA VAL A 68 11.19 -7.67 -24.82
C VAL A 68 11.36 -6.38 -25.62
N HIS A 69 10.41 -6.16 -26.53
CA HIS A 69 10.35 -4.91 -27.28
C HIS A 69 9.60 -3.85 -26.46
N LYS A 70 10.15 -2.62 -26.41
CA LYS A 70 9.57 -1.48 -25.70
C LYS A 70 9.16 -1.82 -24.25
N PRO A 71 10.09 -2.28 -23.39
CA PRO A 71 9.76 -2.59 -22.01
C PRO A 71 9.26 -1.37 -21.27
N ALA A 72 8.27 -1.58 -20.39
CA ALA A 72 7.71 -0.54 -19.53
C ALA A 72 7.44 -1.08 -18.13
N ILE A 73 7.52 -0.20 -17.15
CA ILE A 73 7.00 -0.42 -15.80
C ILE A 73 5.86 0.56 -15.52
N VAL A 74 4.87 0.09 -14.76
CA VAL A 74 3.77 0.90 -14.27
C VAL A 74 3.86 0.98 -12.75
N LEU A 75 3.77 2.19 -12.20
CA LEU A 75 3.79 2.44 -10.77
C LEU A 75 2.54 3.23 -10.36
N ASP A 76 1.97 2.87 -9.22
CA ASP A 76 1.09 3.77 -8.49
C ASP A 76 1.89 4.89 -7.83
N ILE A 77 1.23 5.91 -7.30
CA ILE A 77 1.88 7.07 -6.68
C ILE A 77 1.85 6.96 -5.16
N ASP A 78 0.67 6.95 -4.55
CA ASP A 78 0.50 7.06 -3.11
C ASP A 78 0.88 5.75 -2.42
N GLU A 79 1.73 5.79 -1.40
CA GLU A 79 2.36 4.65 -0.71
C GLU A 79 3.06 3.63 -1.64
N THR A 80 3.38 4.08 -2.86
CA THR A 80 4.15 3.31 -3.85
C THR A 80 5.37 4.09 -4.33
N THR A 81 5.16 5.29 -4.83
CA THR A 81 6.21 6.20 -5.31
C THR A 81 6.48 7.30 -4.31
N LEU A 82 5.41 7.86 -3.75
CA LEU A 82 5.43 8.93 -2.75
C LEU A 82 4.85 8.42 -1.42
N SER A 83 5.43 8.88 -0.31
CA SER A 83 4.93 8.57 1.03
C SER A 83 4.02 9.69 1.53
N ASN A 84 2.82 9.33 1.97
CA ASN A 84 1.88 10.22 2.63
C ASN A 84 1.87 10.04 4.16
N TRP A 85 2.91 9.42 4.71
CA TRP A 85 2.99 9.08 6.12
C TRP A 85 2.69 10.24 7.07
N ASP A 86 3.16 11.45 6.74
CA ASP A 86 2.93 12.62 7.58
C ASP A 86 1.44 12.98 7.71
N GLU A 87 0.69 12.87 6.62
CA GLU A 87 -0.75 13.08 6.57
C GLU A 87 -1.49 11.92 7.25
N ILE A 88 -1.19 10.67 6.89
CA ILE A 88 -1.80 9.46 7.44
C ILE A 88 -1.70 9.46 8.96
N ARG A 89 -0.51 9.77 9.50
CA ARG A 89 -0.27 9.79 10.93
C ARG A 89 -0.99 10.95 11.62
N ALA A 90 -0.99 12.13 11.01
CA ALA A 90 -1.66 13.32 11.56
C ALA A 90 -3.17 13.13 11.71
N ASP A 91 -3.78 12.36 10.81
CA ASP A 91 -5.21 12.04 10.78
C ASP A 91 -5.56 10.72 11.50
N ASN A 92 -4.58 10.17 12.23
CA ASN A 92 -4.77 8.93 12.98
C ASN A 92 -5.35 7.81 12.11
N PHE A 93 -4.81 7.64 10.89
CA PHE A 93 -5.24 6.68 9.85
C PHE A 93 -6.67 6.89 9.33
N GLY A 94 -7.26 8.06 9.60
CA GLY A 94 -8.56 8.46 9.02
C GLY A 94 -8.35 9.15 7.68
N TYR A 95 -9.33 9.02 6.79
CA TYR A 95 -9.34 9.75 5.52
C TYR A 95 -10.17 11.03 5.64
N ILE A 96 -9.52 12.17 5.51
CA ILE A 96 -10.15 13.50 5.51
C ILE A 96 -9.96 14.12 4.13
N ALA A 97 -10.97 14.03 3.26
CA ALA A 97 -10.84 14.48 1.86
C ALA A 97 -10.53 15.98 1.74
N ASN A 98 -11.23 16.82 2.51
CA ASN A 98 -11.18 18.28 2.37
C ASN A 98 -10.72 18.95 3.66
N GLY A 99 -10.23 20.18 3.53
CA GLY A 99 -9.73 20.98 4.65
C GLY A 99 -8.29 21.42 4.44
N PRO A 100 -7.77 22.28 5.32
CA PRO A 100 -6.37 22.70 5.26
C PRO A 100 -5.43 21.56 5.71
N CYS A 101 -4.15 21.65 5.32
CA CYS A 101 -3.09 20.81 5.80
C CYS A 101 -1.87 21.68 6.16
N ASP A 102 -2.02 22.55 7.13
CA ASP A 102 -1.05 23.58 7.53
C ASP A 102 -0.53 23.43 8.98
N ALA A 103 -1.04 22.44 9.72
CA ALA A 103 -0.72 22.23 11.13
C ALA A 103 0.18 21.00 11.41
N LEU A 104 0.69 20.31 10.36
CA LEU A 104 1.54 19.12 10.57
C LEU A 104 2.69 19.39 11.56
N PRO A 105 3.02 18.45 12.40
CA PRO A 105 2.55 17.04 12.46
C PRO A 105 1.23 16.83 13.20
N LYS A 106 0.45 17.86 13.45
CA LYS A 106 -0.88 17.76 14.07
C LYS A 106 -1.95 17.79 12.98
N GLY A 107 -2.92 16.90 13.08
CA GLY A 107 -4.11 16.92 12.23
C GLY A 107 -5.17 17.95 12.70
N PRO A 108 -6.25 18.08 11.93
CA PRO A 108 -6.48 17.35 10.69
C PRO A 108 -5.68 17.89 9.51
N CYS A 109 -5.41 17.02 8.51
CA CYS A 109 -4.77 17.37 7.26
C CYS A 109 -5.64 16.86 6.11
N GLY A 110 -6.23 17.75 5.32
CA GLY A 110 -7.03 17.35 4.17
C GLY A 110 -6.18 16.70 3.08
N ALA A 111 -6.54 15.49 2.62
CA ALA A 111 -5.79 14.72 1.64
C ALA A 111 -5.54 15.52 0.34
N ILE A 112 -6.58 16.16 -0.20
CA ILE A 112 -6.45 17.02 -1.40
C ILE A 112 -5.48 18.20 -1.17
N ALA A 113 -5.49 18.81 0.02
CA ALA A 113 -4.55 19.88 0.36
C ALA A 113 -3.12 19.37 0.52
N TRP A 114 -2.95 18.16 1.08
CA TRP A 114 -1.66 17.49 1.16
C TRP A 114 -1.09 17.18 -0.23
N GLU A 115 -1.84 16.51 -1.09
CA GLU A 115 -1.46 16.15 -2.46
C GLU A 115 -1.07 17.40 -3.26
N LYS A 116 -1.90 18.47 -3.17
CA LYS A 116 -1.62 19.76 -3.80
C LYS A 116 -0.42 20.52 -3.22
N SER A 117 -0.01 20.22 -2.01
CA SER A 117 1.16 20.84 -1.39
C SER A 117 2.49 20.47 -2.05
N GLY A 118 2.58 19.27 -2.65
CA GLY A 118 3.80 18.74 -3.25
C GLY A 118 4.88 18.34 -2.25
N ARG A 119 4.50 18.08 -0.99
CA ARG A 119 5.44 17.79 0.11
C ARG A 119 5.73 16.30 0.31
N ALA A 120 4.97 15.41 -0.31
CA ALA A 120 5.16 13.97 -0.17
C ALA A 120 6.54 13.57 -0.74
N PRO A 121 7.45 13.01 0.08
CA PRO A 121 8.76 12.55 -0.36
C PRO A 121 8.65 11.25 -1.16
N ALA A 122 9.60 10.98 -2.05
CA ALA A 122 9.68 9.68 -2.69
C ALA A 122 10.26 8.62 -1.73
N PHE A 123 9.78 7.39 -1.85
CA PHE A 123 10.48 6.23 -1.30
C PHE A 123 11.83 6.07 -2.03
N ALA A 124 12.91 6.01 -1.27
CA ALA A 124 14.26 5.97 -1.83
C ALA A 124 14.49 4.75 -2.74
N SER A 125 13.94 3.61 -2.38
CA SER A 125 14.04 2.37 -3.17
C SER A 125 13.24 2.45 -4.47
N THR A 126 12.05 3.06 -4.47
CA THR A 126 11.26 3.29 -5.69
C THR A 126 11.95 4.29 -6.61
N LEU A 127 12.50 5.38 -6.06
CA LEU A 127 13.29 6.33 -6.84
C LEU A 127 14.52 5.64 -7.49
N ALA A 128 15.18 4.73 -6.77
CA ALA A 128 16.27 3.93 -7.32
C ALA A 128 15.81 3.01 -8.46
N LEU A 129 14.64 2.36 -8.33
CA LEU A 129 14.05 1.55 -9.41
C LEU A 129 13.75 2.41 -10.66
N ILE A 130 13.13 3.57 -10.49
CA ILE A 130 12.82 4.50 -11.60
C ILE A 130 14.11 4.92 -12.32
N ASN A 131 15.12 5.38 -11.58
CA ASN A 131 16.41 5.78 -12.14
C ASN A 131 17.11 4.62 -12.86
N GLU A 132 16.94 3.39 -12.41
CA GLU A 132 17.49 2.20 -13.06
C GLU A 132 16.72 1.85 -14.34
N ALA A 133 15.39 1.94 -14.31
CA ALA A 133 14.53 1.76 -15.48
C ALA A 133 14.91 2.74 -16.60
N GLU A 134 15.03 4.03 -16.28
CA GLU A 134 15.46 5.07 -17.24
C GLU A 134 16.82 4.74 -17.88
N ARG A 135 17.83 4.38 -17.07
CA ARG A 135 19.17 4.03 -17.57
C ARG A 135 19.17 2.82 -18.49
N ASN A 136 18.20 1.91 -18.32
CA ASN A 136 18.05 0.68 -19.12
C ASN A 136 17.01 0.82 -20.23
N HIS A 137 16.58 2.05 -20.55
CA HIS A 137 15.57 2.34 -21.58
C HIS A 137 14.24 1.62 -21.35
N VAL A 138 13.87 1.40 -20.10
CA VAL A 138 12.55 0.92 -19.69
C VAL A 138 11.67 2.14 -19.46
N ALA A 139 10.55 2.23 -20.16
CA ALA A 139 9.60 3.33 -20.02
C ALA A 139 8.92 3.30 -18.65
N VAL A 140 8.66 4.46 -18.08
CA VAL A 140 8.05 4.62 -16.77
C VAL A 140 6.69 5.29 -16.91
N PHE A 141 5.64 4.62 -16.44
CA PHE A 141 4.28 5.14 -16.41
C PHE A 141 3.76 5.19 -14.98
N PHE A 142 3.06 6.27 -14.65
CA PHE A 142 2.31 6.38 -13.41
C PHE A 142 0.81 6.25 -13.67
N ILE A 143 0.11 5.46 -12.84
CA ILE A 143 -1.35 5.36 -12.84
C ILE A 143 -1.82 5.50 -11.39
N THR A 144 -2.52 6.60 -11.07
CA THR A 144 -2.82 6.98 -9.68
C THR A 144 -4.30 7.18 -9.42
N GLY A 145 -4.69 7.03 -8.15
CA GLY A 145 -6.02 7.37 -7.62
C GLY A 145 -6.28 8.87 -7.50
N ARG A 146 -5.24 9.71 -7.57
CA ARG A 146 -5.38 11.16 -7.58
C ARG A 146 -6.23 11.62 -8.76
N HIS A 147 -7.04 12.63 -8.55
CA HIS A 147 -7.99 13.09 -9.58
C HIS A 147 -7.32 13.92 -10.68
N GLU A 148 -7.93 13.92 -11.87
CA GLU A 148 -7.39 14.61 -13.05
C GLU A 148 -7.15 16.11 -12.83
N ASP A 149 -7.94 16.78 -12.00
CA ASP A 149 -7.77 18.20 -11.63
C ASP A 149 -6.55 18.46 -10.72
N GLU A 150 -5.87 17.40 -10.26
CA GLU A 150 -4.64 17.45 -9.47
C GLU A 150 -3.38 17.17 -10.31
N ARG A 151 -3.51 17.02 -11.62
CA ARG A 151 -2.41 16.66 -12.54
C ARG A 151 -1.18 17.53 -12.39
N GLU A 152 -1.35 18.84 -12.40
CA GLU A 152 -0.21 19.79 -12.28
C GLU A 152 0.46 19.69 -10.90
N ALA A 153 -0.33 19.53 -9.84
CA ALA A 153 0.20 19.38 -8.48
C ALA A 153 0.94 18.06 -8.32
N THR A 154 0.39 16.98 -8.87
CA THR A 154 1.00 15.65 -8.85
C THR A 154 2.32 15.64 -9.62
N ALA A 155 2.35 16.18 -10.84
CA ALA A 155 3.58 16.30 -11.62
C ALA A 155 4.64 17.14 -10.89
N ARG A 156 4.24 18.25 -10.27
CA ARG A 156 5.13 19.07 -9.45
C ARG A 156 5.68 18.29 -8.27
N ASN A 157 4.85 17.49 -7.56
CA ASN A 157 5.33 16.69 -6.44
C ASN A 157 6.34 15.64 -6.90
N LEU A 158 6.08 14.92 -7.99
CA LEU A 158 7.04 13.98 -8.56
C LEU A 158 8.39 14.65 -8.86
N HIS A 159 8.38 15.83 -9.47
CA HIS A 159 9.61 16.58 -9.72
C HIS A 159 10.35 17.00 -8.45
N LEU A 160 9.62 17.51 -7.44
CA LEU A 160 10.21 17.90 -6.15
C LEU A 160 10.78 16.71 -5.40
N ALA A 161 10.17 15.53 -5.56
CA ALA A 161 10.64 14.27 -4.99
C ALA A 161 11.83 13.64 -5.74
N GLY A 162 12.31 14.28 -6.83
CA GLY A 162 13.51 13.89 -7.56
C GLY A 162 13.25 13.05 -8.82
N ILE A 163 12.02 12.81 -9.20
CA ILE A 163 11.65 12.10 -10.42
C ILE A 163 11.56 13.12 -11.55
N LYS A 164 12.45 13.01 -12.54
CA LYS A 164 12.62 14.05 -13.57
C LYS A 164 11.87 13.74 -14.85
N HIS A 165 11.73 12.46 -15.19
CA HIS A 165 11.12 12.00 -16.43
C HIS A 165 10.15 10.84 -16.18
N TRP A 166 9.15 10.74 -17.01
CA TRP A 166 8.22 9.61 -17.14
C TRP A 166 7.57 9.65 -18.52
N ASP A 167 7.14 8.48 -19.02
CA ASP A 167 6.54 8.34 -20.36
C ASP A 167 5.02 8.56 -20.35
N GLY A 168 4.38 8.49 -19.19
CA GLY A 168 2.97 8.79 -19.01
C GLY A 168 2.57 8.95 -17.56
N LEU A 169 1.52 9.76 -17.35
CA LEU A 169 0.92 10.01 -16.05
C LEU A 169 -0.61 9.98 -16.23
N ASP A 170 -1.23 8.91 -15.78
CA ASP A 170 -2.68 8.69 -15.88
C ASP A 170 -3.31 8.84 -14.50
N LEU A 171 -4.16 9.87 -14.35
CA LEU A 171 -4.90 10.15 -13.14
C LEU A 171 -6.34 9.64 -13.26
N ARG A 172 -6.98 9.46 -12.11
CA ARG A 172 -8.38 9.05 -12.04
C ARG A 172 -9.27 10.08 -12.72
N PRO A 173 -10.05 9.69 -13.75
CA PRO A 173 -11.02 10.58 -14.38
C PRO A 173 -12.05 11.08 -13.37
N MET A 174 -12.45 12.37 -13.47
CA MET A 174 -13.49 12.98 -12.61
C MET A 174 -14.84 12.26 -12.69
N THR A 175 -15.10 11.54 -13.79
CA THR A 175 -16.33 10.77 -14.00
C THR A 175 -16.21 9.31 -13.51
N SER A 176 -15.03 8.89 -13.01
CA SER A 176 -14.84 7.53 -12.54
C SER A 176 -15.40 7.35 -11.14
N HIS A 177 -16.29 6.38 -10.99
CA HIS A 177 -16.89 5.97 -9.71
C HIS A 177 -16.63 4.50 -9.44
N GLY A 178 -16.58 4.12 -8.16
CA GLY A 178 -16.39 2.73 -7.74
C GLY A 178 -14.94 2.32 -7.64
N TYR A 179 -14.67 1.04 -7.90
CA TYR A 179 -13.37 0.40 -7.66
C TYR A 179 -12.25 0.97 -8.53
N ALA A 180 -11.06 1.12 -7.94
CA ALA A 180 -9.89 1.65 -8.63
C ALA A 180 -9.45 0.81 -9.83
N ALA A 181 -9.65 -0.50 -9.81
CA ALA A 181 -9.38 -1.40 -10.94
C ALA A 181 -10.11 -0.98 -12.23
N HIS A 182 -11.31 -0.39 -12.12
CA HIS A 182 -12.12 0.01 -13.28
C HIS A 182 -11.50 1.11 -14.17
N TYR A 183 -10.53 1.87 -13.66
CA TYR A 183 -9.76 2.83 -14.47
C TYR A 183 -8.29 2.44 -14.60
N LYS A 184 -7.70 1.77 -13.61
CA LYS A 184 -6.28 1.37 -13.64
C LYS A 184 -5.99 0.29 -14.69
N ALA A 185 -6.83 -0.74 -14.80
CA ALA A 185 -6.65 -1.78 -15.81
C ALA A 185 -6.82 -1.26 -17.27
N PRO A 186 -7.86 -0.47 -17.61
CA PRO A 186 -7.94 0.19 -18.91
C PRO A 186 -6.76 1.12 -19.23
N ALA A 187 -6.20 1.82 -18.22
CA ALA A 187 -5.02 2.65 -18.43
C ALA A 187 -3.79 1.80 -18.80
N ARG A 188 -3.56 0.64 -18.15
CA ARG A 188 -2.52 -0.32 -18.55
C ARG A 188 -2.76 -0.86 -19.96
N ALA A 189 -4.00 -1.24 -20.31
CA ALA A 189 -4.34 -1.68 -21.65
C ALA A 189 -4.03 -0.62 -22.71
N ALA A 190 -4.26 0.66 -22.41
CA ALA A 190 -3.94 1.77 -23.31
C ALA A 190 -2.42 1.95 -23.52
N ILE A 191 -1.60 1.63 -22.52
CA ILE A 191 -0.13 1.61 -22.65
C ILE A 191 0.30 0.47 -23.57
N GLU A 192 -0.24 -0.75 -23.40
CA GLU A 192 0.02 -1.89 -24.28
C GLU A 192 -0.39 -1.60 -25.74
N ALA A 193 -1.54 -0.93 -25.93
CA ALA A 193 -2.02 -0.52 -27.26
C ALA A 193 -1.06 0.44 -27.98
N LYS A 194 -0.17 1.16 -27.25
CA LYS A 194 0.92 1.97 -27.80
C LYS A 194 2.17 1.12 -28.17
N GLY A 195 2.07 -0.20 -28.01
CA GLY A 195 3.14 -1.15 -28.33
C GLY A 195 4.18 -1.37 -27.22
N TYR A 196 3.91 -0.94 -26.00
CA TYR A 196 4.75 -1.26 -24.84
C TYR A 196 4.44 -2.66 -24.31
N THR A 197 5.46 -3.32 -23.78
CA THR A 197 5.32 -4.52 -22.96
C THR A 197 5.47 -4.10 -21.50
N ILE A 198 4.37 -4.11 -20.76
CA ILE A 198 4.42 -3.80 -19.30
C ILE A 198 4.98 -5.03 -18.59
N ILE A 199 6.28 -5.00 -18.32
CA ILE A 199 6.98 -6.10 -17.65
C ILE A 199 6.72 -6.15 -16.16
N ALA A 200 6.39 -5.01 -15.52
CA ALA A 200 6.06 -4.94 -14.11
C ALA A 200 4.99 -3.88 -13.84
N SER A 201 4.04 -4.21 -12.94
CA SER A 201 3.13 -3.25 -12.30
C SER A 201 3.37 -3.28 -10.80
N LEU A 202 3.56 -2.10 -10.20
CA LEU A 202 3.82 -1.94 -8.77
C LEU A 202 2.74 -1.05 -8.14
N GLY A 203 2.26 -1.45 -6.98
CA GLY A 203 1.30 -0.67 -6.19
C GLY A 203 1.11 -1.27 -4.81
N ASP A 204 0.52 -0.50 -3.91
CA ASP A 204 0.24 -0.89 -2.52
C ASP A 204 -1.18 -1.45 -2.36
N GLN A 205 -2.03 -1.30 -3.38
CA GLN A 205 -3.40 -1.82 -3.36
C GLN A 205 -3.57 -2.97 -4.36
N PRO A 206 -4.39 -3.99 -4.04
CA PRO A 206 -4.72 -5.06 -5.00
C PRO A 206 -5.26 -4.55 -6.34
N SER A 207 -5.94 -3.40 -6.35
CA SER A 207 -6.47 -2.76 -7.56
C SER A 207 -5.39 -2.30 -8.55
N ASP A 208 -4.16 -2.08 -8.08
CA ASP A 208 -3.01 -1.71 -8.93
C ASP A 208 -2.54 -2.84 -9.82
N LEU A 209 -2.86 -4.07 -9.42
CA LEU A 209 -2.42 -5.30 -10.06
C LEU A 209 -3.57 -6.10 -10.69
N ALA A 210 -4.82 -5.73 -10.37
CA ALA A 210 -6.00 -6.45 -10.82
C ALA A 210 -6.22 -6.34 -12.35
N ASP A 211 -6.94 -7.33 -12.90
CA ASP A 211 -7.42 -7.36 -14.29
C ASP A 211 -6.32 -7.36 -15.36
N GLY A 212 -5.10 -7.79 -15.01
CA GLY A 212 -4.02 -8.05 -15.97
C GLY A 212 -3.33 -6.81 -16.53
N HIS A 213 -2.89 -6.93 -17.80
CA HIS A 213 -2.13 -5.90 -18.52
C HIS A 213 -0.76 -5.58 -17.89
N ALA A 214 -0.10 -6.59 -17.33
CA ALA A 214 1.29 -6.58 -16.91
C ALA A 214 1.78 -8.03 -16.77
N GLU A 215 3.04 -8.31 -17.11
CA GLU A 215 3.60 -9.65 -16.97
C GLU A 215 3.74 -10.08 -15.50
N LYS A 216 4.08 -9.13 -14.60
CA LYS A 216 4.24 -9.40 -13.18
C LYS A 216 3.79 -8.24 -12.31
N GLY A 217 3.03 -8.55 -11.28
CA GLY A 217 2.61 -7.60 -10.25
C GLY A 217 3.49 -7.69 -9.00
N PHE A 218 3.75 -6.55 -8.38
CA PHE A 218 4.46 -6.43 -7.10
C PHE A 218 3.61 -5.62 -6.14
N LEU A 219 3.03 -6.30 -5.14
CA LEU A 219 2.21 -5.68 -4.12
C LEU A 219 3.10 -5.20 -2.96
N LEU A 220 3.10 -3.91 -2.74
CA LEU A 220 3.81 -3.26 -1.64
C LEU A 220 2.98 -3.32 -0.34
N PRO A 221 3.62 -3.31 0.84
CA PRO A 221 2.88 -3.29 2.09
C PRO A 221 2.14 -1.96 2.27
N ASN A 222 0.86 -2.03 2.64
CA ASN A 222 0.10 -0.88 3.14
C ASN A 222 -0.92 -1.34 4.19
N PRO A 223 -0.57 -1.31 5.49
CA PRO A 223 -1.50 -1.59 6.58
C PRO A 223 -2.29 -0.34 7.03
N PHE A 224 -2.13 0.80 6.38
CA PHE A 224 -2.60 2.10 6.87
C PHE A 224 -4.03 2.40 6.42
N TYR A 225 -4.35 2.07 5.18
CA TYR A 225 -5.67 2.24 4.59
C TYR A 225 -5.92 1.22 3.47
N ARG A 226 -7.17 1.16 3.03
CA ARG A 226 -7.56 0.32 1.89
C ARG A 226 -8.41 1.12 0.91
N VAL A 227 -8.03 1.02 -0.36
CA VAL A 227 -8.84 1.50 -1.48
C VAL A 227 -9.63 0.31 -2.04
N PRO A 228 -10.98 0.36 -2.09
CA PRO A 228 -11.82 -0.69 -2.61
C PRO A 228 -11.74 -0.86 -4.14
#